data_f0d605e91d7af3f36b7c3fa10a785513
#
_entry.id   f0d605e91d7af3f36b7c3fa10a785513
#
_cell.length_a   1.000
_cell.length_b   1.000
_cell.length_c   1.000
_cell.angle_alpha   90.00
_cell.angle_beta   90.00
_cell.angle_gamma   90.00
#
_symmetry.space_group_name_H-M   'P 1'
#
loop_
_entity.id
_entity.type
_entity.pdbx_description
1 polymer ?
#
loop_
_entity_poly.entity_id
_entity_poly.type
_entity_poly.pdbx_seq_one_letter_code
_entity_poly.pdbx_strand_id
1 'polypeptide(L)'
;DIITVSERADEIMNVLNGNYDHGYDVGYGPLTDRVFHPTDQGGLIIATGKPNSGKTDFLNDLTCRLMAKTGRNVCYLSFEVPDKNKHMANLIRLMLGKVNTAAYTREQLQPIVSFLDGHMVHLDLHEVSPTPANIIERAERVKRAMPLKYLIIDPYLFMEMETGRYNTETQAIKGMLKQM
;
A
#
# COMPACT_ATOMS: atom_id res chain seq x y z
N ASP A 1 28.96 -5.99 8.20
CA ASP A 1 29.21 -4.97 9.22
C ASP A 1 28.81 -5.53 10.57
N ILE A 2 29.69 -5.37 11.59
CA ILE A 2 29.38 -5.77 12.97
C ILE A 2 28.92 -4.51 13.68
N ILE A 3 27.70 -4.54 14.24
CA ILE A 3 27.13 -3.43 15.00
C ILE A 3 27.24 -3.78 16.48
N THR A 4 27.87 -2.91 17.27
CA THR A 4 27.98 -3.09 18.72
C THR A 4 26.88 -2.31 19.44
N VAL A 5 26.56 -2.73 20.67
CA VAL A 5 25.58 -2.04 21.53
C VAL A 5 26.00 -0.61 21.83
N SER A 6 27.30 -0.40 22.02
CA SER A 6 27.86 0.92 22.30
C SER A 6 27.72 1.91 21.16
N GLU A 7 27.83 1.44 19.90
CA GLU A 7 27.60 2.29 18.71
C GLU A 7 26.16 2.72 18.55
N ARG A 8 25.21 2.01 19.19
CA ARG A 8 23.77 2.26 19.15
C ARG A 8 23.20 2.77 20.48
N ALA A 9 24.06 3.16 21.41
CA ALA A 9 23.64 3.51 22.77
C ALA A 9 22.57 4.62 22.80
N ASP A 10 22.72 5.68 21.99
CA ASP A 10 21.76 6.78 21.93
C ASP A 10 20.41 6.35 21.32
N GLU A 11 20.43 5.52 20.28
CA GLU A 11 19.22 4.96 19.67
C GLU A 11 18.49 4.03 20.65
N ILE A 12 19.26 3.19 21.37
CA ILE A 12 18.73 2.31 22.42
C ILE A 12 18.10 3.13 23.56
N MET A 13 18.75 4.19 24.00
CA MET A 13 18.19 5.10 25.01
C MET A 13 16.91 5.76 24.53
N ASN A 14 16.81 6.17 23.25
CA ASN A 14 15.58 6.69 22.68
C ASN A 14 14.44 5.66 22.72
N VAL A 15 14.73 4.40 22.36
CA VAL A 15 13.75 3.31 22.45
C VAL A 15 13.30 3.07 23.90
N LEU A 16 14.25 3.00 24.84
CA LEU A 16 13.95 2.79 26.27
C LEU A 16 13.13 3.93 26.89
N ASN A 17 13.32 5.15 26.41
CA ASN A 17 12.57 6.32 26.84
C ASN A 17 11.24 6.52 26.08
N GLY A 18 10.86 5.59 25.18
CA GLY A 18 9.64 5.69 24.38
C GLY A 18 9.73 6.72 23.23
N ASN A 19 10.91 7.25 22.95
CA ASN A 19 11.16 8.22 21.87
C ASN A 19 11.48 7.50 20.56
N TYR A 20 10.57 6.67 20.07
CA TYR A 20 10.69 5.98 18.78
C TYR A 20 9.45 6.17 17.94
N ASP A 21 9.58 5.96 16.65
CA ASP A 21 8.46 6.05 15.71
C ASP A 21 7.45 4.94 15.98
N HIS A 22 6.31 5.30 16.55
CA HIS A 22 5.19 4.37 16.79
C HIS A 22 4.35 4.11 15.53
N GLY A 23 4.66 4.78 14.42
CA GLY A 23 3.85 4.73 13.21
C GLY A 23 2.57 5.56 13.29
N TYR A 24 1.68 5.32 12.35
CA TYR A 24 0.45 6.09 12.16
C TYR A 24 -0.78 5.32 12.57
N ASP A 25 -1.65 5.99 13.32
CA ASP A 25 -3.01 5.50 13.59
C ASP A 25 -3.85 5.61 12.32
N VAL A 26 -4.36 4.49 11.85
CA VAL A 26 -5.23 4.43 10.65
C VAL A 26 -6.72 4.54 10.97
N GLY A 27 -7.07 4.60 12.26
CA GLY A 27 -8.42 4.87 12.73
C GLY A 27 -9.40 3.69 12.62
N TYR A 28 -8.90 2.45 12.76
CA TYR A 28 -9.75 1.27 12.90
C TYR A 28 -10.25 1.05 14.33
N GLY A 29 -9.70 1.80 15.27
CA GLY A 29 -10.06 1.76 16.69
C GLY A 29 -8.98 1.15 17.57
N PRO A 30 -9.13 1.27 18.91
CA PRO A 30 -8.03 1.09 19.85
C PRO A 30 -7.34 -0.28 19.83
N LEU A 31 -8.04 -1.34 19.43
CA LEU A 31 -7.45 -2.68 19.37
C LEU A 31 -6.59 -2.86 18.13
N THR A 32 -7.08 -2.42 16.98
CA THR A 32 -6.35 -2.53 15.69
C THR A 32 -5.20 -1.56 15.66
N ASP A 33 -5.42 -0.33 16.13
CA ASP A 33 -4.39 0.72 16.15
C ASP A 33 -3.27 0.45 17.18
N ARG A 34 -3.39 -0.59 18.03
CA ARG A 34 -2.30 -1.09 18.88
C ARG A 34 -1.36 -2.06 18.19
N VAL A 35 -1.81 -2.73 17.13
CA VAL A 35 -1.06 -3.81 16.47
C VAL A 35 -0.72 -3.49 15.01
N PHE A 36 -1.33 -2.46 14.45
CA PHE A 36 -1.15 -2.06 13.06
C PHE A 36 -0.80 -0.58 12.97
N HIS A 37 0.49 -0.30 12.92
CA HIS A 37 1.04 1.05 12.80
C HIS A 37 1.96 1.13 11.58
N PRO A 38 1.45 1.53 10.41
CA PRO A 38 2.31 1.82 9.27
C PRO A 38 3.31 2.91 9.63
N THR A 39 4.58 2.73 9.30
CA THR A 39 5.66 3.67 9.62
C THR A 39 6.27 4.27 8.37
N ASP A 40 7.01 5.37 8.52
CA ASP A 40 7.83 5.96 7.45
C ASP A 40 9.14 5.21 7.21
N GLN A 41 9.55 4.32 8.12
CA GLN A 41 10.80 3.56 8.03
C GLN A 41 10.73 2.40 7.02
N GLY A 42 9.55 2.18 6.45
CA GLY A 42 9.29 1.06 5.57
C GLY A 42 8.90 -0.20 6.33
N GLY A 43 8.26 -1.11 5.61
CA GLY A 43 7.82 -2.39 6.16
C GLY A 43 6.95 -3.11 5.15
N LEU A 44 6.84 -4.42 5.32
CA LEU A 44 5.98 -5.26 4.49
C LEU A 44 4.72 -5.62 5.27
N ILE A 45 3.57 -5.28 4.70
CA ILE A 45 2.25 -5.65 5.23
C ILE A 45 1.62 -6.67 4.28
N ILE A 46 1.25 -7.83 4.79
CA ILE A 46 0.60 -8.89 4.02
C ILE A 46 -0.84 -9.05 4.51
N ALA A 47 -1.81 -8.73 3.65
CA ALA A 47 -3.21 -9.04 3.87
C ALA A 47 -3.55 -10.38 3.24
N THR A 48 -3.99 -11.35 4.04
CA THR A 48 -4.36 -12.69 3.58
C THR A 48 -5.77 -13.05 4.01
N GLY A 49 -6.39 -13.99 3.29
CA GLY A 49 -7.74 -14.45 3.60
C GLY A 49 -8.28 -15.35 2.48
N LYS A 50 -9.38 -16.03 2.75
CA LYS A 50 -10.08 -16.88 1.77
C LYS A 50 -10.54 -16.05 0.57
N PRO A 51 -10.74 -16.65 -0.60
CA PRO A 51 -11.41 -15.99 -1.72
C PRO A 51 -12.75 -15.36 -1.27
N ASN A 52 -13.07 -14.19 -1.79
CA ASN A 52 -14.29 -13.43 -1.47
C ASN A 52 -14.45 -13.05 0.00
N SER A 53 -13.36 -12.95 0.78
CA SER A 53 -13.38 -12.50 2.18
C SER A 53 -13.30 -10.99 2.36
N GLY A 54 -13.33 -10.21 1.28
CA GLY A 54 -13.28 -8.75 1.33
C GLY A 54 -11.86 -8.17 1.45
N LYS A 55 -10.82 -8.91 1.01
CA LYS A 55 -9.42 -8.40 1.05
C LYS A 55 -9.26 -7.11 0.27
N THR A 56 -9.75 -7.06 -0.95
CA THR A 56 -9.70 -5.86 -1.82
C THR A 56 -10.48 -4.70 -1.20
N ASP A 57 -11.66 -4.96 -0.59
CA ASP A 57 -12.42 -3.92 0.10
C ASP A 57 -11.67 -3.39 1.32
N PHE A 58 -11.03 -4.27 2.09
CA PHE A 58 -10.15 -3.87 3.20
C PHE A 58 -8.96 -3.04 2.70
N LEU A 59 -8.28 -3.45 1.62
CA LEU A 59 -7.16 -2.69 1.05
C LEU A 59 -7.61 -1.33 0.53
N ASN A 60 -8.79 -1.25 -0.07
CA ASN A 60 -9.36 0.02 -0.54
C ASN A 60 -9.68 0.96 0.63
N ASP A 61 -10.30 0.45 1.71
CA ASP A 61 -10.57 1.25 2.92
C ASP A 61 -9.26 1.69 3.60
N LEU A 62 -8.29 0.78 3.71
CA LEU A 62 -6.96 1.09 4.23
C LEU A 62 -6.27 2.17 3.40
N THR A 63 -6.33 2.08 2.07
CA THR A 63 -5.79 3.08 1.15
C THR A 63 -6.39 4.46 1.41
N CYS A 64 -7.72 4.55 1.48
CA CYS A 64 -8.42 5.80 1.78
C CYS A 64 -8.00 6.37 3.14
N ARG A 65 -7.88 5.53 4.17
CA ARG A 65 -7.47 5.93 5.51
C ARG A 65 -6.03 6.40 5.58
N LEU A 66 -5.10 5.68 4.93
CA LEU A 66 -3.70 6.07 4.86
C LEU A 66 -3.56 7.47 4.23
N MET A 67 -4.21 7.72 3.11
CA MET A 67 -4.20 9.04 2.48
C MET A 67 -4.84 10.11 3.37
N ALA A 68 -6.04 9.86 3.90
CA ALA A 68 -6.80 10.85 4.65
C ALA A 68 -6.21 11.18 6.03
N LYS A 69 -5.66 10.18 6.72
CA LYS A 69 -5.13 10.34 8.10
C LYS A 69 -3.68 10.78 8.13
N THR A 70 -2.87 10.27 7.20
CA THR A 70 -1.43 10.52 7.21
C THR A 70 -0.98 11.55 6.18
N GLY A 71 -1.83 11.90 5.21
CA GLY A 71 -1.45 12.74 4.08
C GLY A 71 -0.38 12.10 3.17
N ARG A 72 -0.20 10.78 3.25
CA ARG A 72 0.83 10.06 2.49
C ARG A 72 0.30 9.61 1.13
N ASN A 73 1.20 9.56 0.16
CA ASN A 73 0.87 9.18 -1.21
C ASN A 73 0.97 7.67 -1.41
N VAL A 74 0.04 7.14 -2.19
CA VAL A 74 -0.14 5.72 -2.46
C VAL A 74 0.00 5.44 -3.95
N CYS A 75 0.80 4.43 -4.30
CA CYS A 75 0.81 3.81 -5.62
C CYS A 75 0.04 2.48 -5.54
N TYR A 76 -0.96 2.30 -6.36
CA TYR A 76 -1.81 1.12 -6.35
C TYR A 76 -1.66 0.32 -7.65
N LEU A 77 -1.33 -0.96 -7.54
CA LEU A 77 -1.33 -1.93 -8.62
C LEU A 77 -2.42 -2.96 -8.37
N SER A 78 -3.46 -2.96 -9.18
CA SER A 78 -4.53 -3.97 -9.11
C SER A 78 -4.49 -4.87 -10.32
N PHE A 79 -4.51 -6.17 -10.07
CA PHE A 79 -4.69 -7.22 -11.06
C PHE A 79 -6.12 -7.77 -11.06
N GLU A 80 -6.85 -7.68 -9.92
CA GLU A 80 -8.22 -8.19 -9.82
C GLU A 80 -9.25 -7.26 -10.45
N VAL A 81 -8.99 -5.95 -10.45
CA VAL A 81 -9.89 -4.96 -11.04
C VAL A 81 -9.23 -4.35 -12.26
N PRO A 82 -9.35 -5.01 -13.44
CA PRO A 82 -8.72 -4.52 -14.67
C PRO A 82 -9.25 -3.14 -15.09
N ASP A 83 -10.51 -2.86 -14.76
CA ASP A 83 -11.13 -1.55 -15.00
C ASP A 83 -10.77 -0.57 -13.88
N LYS A 84 -9.74 0.24 -14.13
CA LYS A 84 -9.26 1.29 -13.22
C LYS A 84 -10.36 2.29 -12.84
N ASN A 85 -11.32 2.54 -13.75
CA ASN A 85 -12.43 3.44 -13.47
C ASN A 85 -13.37 2.86 -12.40
N LYS A 86 -13.61 1.54 -12.43
CA LYS A 86 -14.38 0.86 -11.37
C LYS A 86 -13.67 0.91 -10.04
N HIS A 87 -12.35 0.69 -10.02
CA HIS A 87 -11.57 0.80 -8.80
C HIS A 87 -11.61 2.21 -8.22
N MET A 88 -11.34 3.24 -9.03
CA MET A 88 -11.43 4.64 -8.61
C MET A 88 -12.82 5.01 -8.12
N ALA A 89 -13.87 4.55 -8.80
CA ALA A 89 -15.26 4.77 -8.37
C ALA A 89 -15.55 4.13 -6.99
N ASN A 90 -14.96 2.96 -6.68
CA ASN A 90 -15.09 2.34 -5.38
C ASN A 90 -14.40 3.16 -4.29
N LEU A 91 -13.20 3.67 -4.53
CA LEU A 91 -12.50 4.55 -3.60
C LEU A 91 -13.30 5.84 -3.33
N ILE A 92 -13.84 6.45 -4.38
CA ILE A 92 -14.69 7.64 -4.24
C ILE A 92 -15.93 7.33 -3.37
N ARG A 93 -16.59 6.18 -3.59
CA ARG A 93 -17.75 5.77 -2.76
C ARG A 93 -17.37 5.59 -1.29
N LEU A 94 -16.22 4.96 -1.02
CA LEU A 94 -15.71 4.80 0.34
C LEU A 94 -15.46 6.16 1.01
N MET A 95 -14.82 7.08 0.32
CA MET A 95 -14.55 8.42 0.84
C MET A 95 -15.81 9.25 1.06
N LEU A 96 -16.84 9.07 0.24
CA LEU A 96 -18.14 9.69 0.44
C LEU A 96 -18.91 9.14 1.64
N GLY A 97 -18.54 7.94 2.12
CA GLY A 97 -19.29 7.23 3.16
C GLY A 97 -20.72 6.87 2.74
N LYS A 98 -21.00 6.84 1.44
CA LYS A 98 -22.33 6.58 0.89
C LYS A 98 -22.29 5.37 -0.05
N VAL A 99 -23.08 4.38 0.27
CA VAL A 99 -23.27 3.18 -0.57
C VAL A 99 -24.33 3.42 -1.67
N ASN A 100 -24.96 4.60 -1.67
CA ASN A 100 -26.16 4.81 -2.48
C ASN A 100 -25.84 5.14 -3.93
N THR A 101 -26.62 4.53 -4.83
CA THR A 101 -26.57 4.66 -6.29
C THR A 101 -27.18 5.96 -6.84
N ALA A 102 -27.37 6.97 -6.00
CA ALA A 102 -27.84 8.26 -6.45
C ALA A 102 -26.84 8.86 -7.47
N ALA A 103 -27.35 9.50 -8.50
CA ALA A 103 -26.53 10.22 -9.46
C ALA A 103 -25.75 11.33 -8.75
N TYR A 104 -24.43 11.28 -8.83
CA TYR A 104 -23.55 12.35 -8.31
C TYR A 104 -23.34 13.39 -9.41
N THR A 105 -23.35 14.66 -9.02
CA THR A 105 -22.92 15.72 -9.93
C THR A 105 -21.37 15.83 -9.90
N ARG A 106 -20.83 16.43 -10.97
CA ARG A 106 -19.39 16.65 -11.07
C ARG A 106 -18.87 17.52 -9.93
N GLU A 107 -19.64 18.52 -9.53
CA GLU A 107 -19.32 19.46 -8.45
C GLU A 107 -19.18 18.74 -7.09
N GLN A 108 -20.04 17.74 -6.84
CA GLN A 108 -19.99 16.94 -5.61
C GLN A 108 -18.77 16.03 -5.56
N LEU A 109 -18.31 15.54 -6.70
CA LEU A 109 -17.16 14.65 -6.79
C LEU A 109 -15.82 15.38 -6.85
N GLN A 110 -15.80 16.62 -7.35
CA GLN A 110 -14.58 17.37 -7.61
C GLN A 110 -13.59 17.44 -6.42
N PRO A 111 -14.02 17.69 -5.18
CA PRO A 111 -13.11 17.74 -4.05
C PRO A 111 -12.39 16.40 -3.80
N ILE A 112 -13.12 15.27 -3.94
CA ILE A 112 -12.56 13.94 -3.74
C ILE A 112 -11.63 13.57 -4.90
N VAL A 113 -12.02 13.87 -6.13
CA VAL A 113 -11.18 13.66 -7.31
C VAL A 113 -9.87 14.44 -7.16
N SER A 114 -9.92 15.71 -6.80
CA SER A 114 -8.72 16.53 -6.58
C SER A 114 -7.85 15.99 -5.44
N PHE A 115 -8.45 15.46 -4.39
CA PHE A 115 -7.72 14.81 -3.31
C PHE A 115 -7.02 13.52 -3.78
N LEU A 116 -7.71 12.67 -4.52
CA LEU A 116 -7.13 11.43 -5.08
C LEU A 116 -6.00 11.73 -6.07
N ASP A 117 -6.20 12.71 -6.96
CA ASP A 117 -5.16 13.14 -7.92
C ASP A 117 -3.88 13.60 -7.21
N GLY A 118 -4.01 14.20 -6.02
CA GLY A 118 -2.86 14.66 -5.22
C GLY A 118 -2.17 13.56 -4.42
N HIS A 119 -2.84 12.43 -4.15
CA HIS A 119 -2.35 11.43 -3.19
C HIS A 119 -2.25 10.01 -3.76
N MET A 120 -2.79 9.74 -4.94
CA MET A 120 -2.84 8.39 -5.48
C MET A 120 -2.42 8.31 -6.94
N VAL A 121 -1.70 7.25 -7.26
CA VAL A 121 -1.35 6.88 -8.63
C VAL A 121 -1.67 5.41 -8.84
N HIS A 122 -2.33 5.10 -9.94
CA HIS A 122 -2.44 3.74 -10.44
C HIS A 122 -1.22 3.37 -11.27
N LEU A 123 -0.57 2.28 -10.91
CA LEU A 123 0.50 1.70 -11.70
C LEU A 123 -0.10 0.94 -12.89
N ASP A 124 0.41 1.23 -14.07
CA ASP A 124 0.03 0.54 -15.29
C ASP A 124 1.19 -0.32 -15.81
N LEU A 125 0.91 -1.61 -16.03
CA LEU A 125 1.88 -2.59 -16.53
C LEU A 125 1.51 -3.14 -17.92
N HIS A 126 0.63 -2.47 -18.69
CA HIS A 126 0.07 -3.00 -19.94
C HIS A 126 1.11 -3.54 -20.95
N GLU A 127 2.33 -3.02 -20.93
CA GLU A 127 3.37 -3.40 -21.90
C GLU A 127 4.56 -4.13 -21.27
N VAL A 128 4.47 -4.44 -19.97
CA VAL A 128 5.62 -4.97 -19.22
C VAL A 128 5.16 -6.11 -18.33
N SER A 129 5.92 -7.22 -18.38
CA SER A 129 5.69 -8.34 -17.46
C SER A 129 5.68 -7.88 -16.00
N PRO A 130 4.69 -8.32 -15.20
CA PRO A 130 4.54 -7.91 -13.81
C PRO A 130 5.54 -8.60 -12.88
N THR A 131 6.82 -8.51 -13.20
CA THR A 131 7.89 -8.98 -12.32
C THR A 131 8.10 -8.01 -11.15
N PRO A 132 8.60 -8.47 -9.98
CA PRO A 132 8.94 -7.60 -8.86
C PRO A 132 9.86 -6.45 -9.28
N ALA A 133 10.89 -6.74 -10.09
CA ALA A 133 11.83 -5.73 -10.57
C ALA A 133 11.14 -4.63 -11.38
N ASN A 134 10.26 -5.00 -12.32
CA ASN A 134 9.54 -4.05 -13.15
C ASN A 134 8.55 -3.20 -12.33
N ILE A 135 7.90 -3.81 -11.33
CA ILE A 135 6.96 -3.09 -10.45
C ILE A 135 7.73 -2.07 -9.60
N ILE A 136 8.85 -2.47 -9.01
CA ILE A 136 9.69 -1.58 -8.19
C ILE A 136 10.25 -0.45 -9.05
N GLU A 137 10.81 -0.74 -10.22
CA GLU A 137 11.33 0.29 -11.13
C GLU A 137 10.28 1.34 -11.47
N ARG A 138 9.06 0.91 -11.77
CA ARG A 138 7.95 1.84 -12.07
C ARG A 138 7.51 2.62 -10.85
N ALA A 139 7.42 1.99 -9.68
CA ALA A 139 7.12 2.67 -8.43
C ALA A 139 8.18 3.72 -8.07
N GLU A 140 9.45 3.44 -8.33
CA GLU A 140 10.54 4.42 -8.15
C GLU A 140 10.44 5.60 -9.13
N ARG A 141 9.95 5.37 -10.35
CA ARG A 141 9.65 6.47 -11.28
C ARG A 141 8.53 7.36 -10.74
N VAL A 142 7.46 6.76 -10.18
CA VAL A 142 6.40 7.51 -9.50
C VAL A 142 6.95 8.28 -8.32
N LYS A 143 7.80 7.66 -7.50
CA LYS A 143 8.44 8.27 -6.33
C LYS A 143 9.27 9.53 -6.67
N ARG A 144 9.81 9.61 -7.89
CA ARG A 144 10.52 10.83 -8.36
C ARG A 144 9.57 11.99 -8.69
N ALA A 145 8.33 11.68 -9.07
CA ALA A 145 7.33 12.67 -9.43
C ALA A 145 6.46 13.10 -8.24
N MET A 146 6.24 12.18 -7.29
CA MET A 146 5.45 12.43 -6.09
C MET A 146 6.08 11.69 -4.90
N PRO A 147 6.06 12.23 -3.67
CA PRO A 147 6.66 11.61 -2.48
C PRO A 147 5.89 10.35 -2.05
N LEU A 148 6.07 9.27 -2.81
CA LEU A 148 5.42 7.98 -2.60
C LEU A 148 5.86 7.35 -1.28
N LYS A 149 4.91 6.86 -0.49
CA LYS A 149 5.14 6.16 0.78
C LYS A 149 4.63 4.72 0.78
N TYR A 150 3.54 4.44 0.08
CA TYR A 150 2.95 3.11 0.06
C TYR A 150 2.82 2.60 -1.38
N LEU A 151 3.25 1.36 -1.59
CA LEU A 151 2.98 0.58 -2.79
C LEU A 151 2.04 -0.56 -2.40
N ILE A 152 0.85 -0.60 -3.00
CA ILE A 152 -0.15 -1.63 -2.77
C ILE A 152 -0.23 -2.51 -4.02
N ILE A 153 -0.17 -3.82 -3.82
CA ILE A 153 -0.25 -4.83 -4.89
C ILE A 153 -1.40 -5.78 -4.56
N ASP A 154 -2.43 -5.82 -5.39
CA ASP A 154 -3.66 -6.59 -5.14
C ASP A 154 -4.09 -7.39 -6.37
N PRO A 155 -3.96 -8.72 -6.32
CA PRO A 155 -3.12 -9.50 -5.42
C PRO A 155 -1.71 -9.76 -5.99
N TYR A 156 -0.74 -10.05 -5.14
CA TYR A 156 0.63 -10.39 -5.54
C TYR A 156 0.73 -11.70 -6.36
N LEU A 157 -0.27 -12.56 -6.30
CA LEU A 157 -0.30 -13.85 -7.00
C LEU A 157 -0.20 -13.75 -8.52
N PHE A 158 -0.56 -12.61 -9.10
CA PHE A 158 -0.45 -12.36 -10.55
C PHE A 158 0.92 -11.81 -10.95
N MET A 159 1.83 -11.64 -9.99
CA MET A 159 3.21 -11.27 -10.33
C MET A 159 3.92 -12.45 -10.96
N GLU A 160 4.61 -12.18 -12.06
CA GLU A 160 5.45 -13.19 -12.70
C GLU A 160 6.69 -13.47 -11.85
N MET A 161 6.79 -14.68 -11.37
CA MET A 161 7.99 -15.16 -10.67
C MET A 161 9.04 -15.58 -11.70
N GLU A 162 10.31 -15.29 -11.46
CA GLU A 162 11.40 -15.81 -12.28
C GLU A 162 11.38 -17.35 -12.26
N THR A 163 10.78 -17.95 -13.29
CA THR A 163 10.71 -19.39 -13.47
C THR A 163 12.12 -19.95 -13.71
N GLY A 164 12.50 -20.96 -12.93
CA GLY A 164 13.81 -21.62 -13.04
C GLY A 164 14.82 -21.26 -11.93
N ARG A 165 14.59 -20.21 -11.16
CA ARG A 165 15.44 -19.82 -10.03
C ARG A 165 15.03 -20.46 -8.70
N TYR A 166 13.80 -20.95 -8.63
CA TYR A 166 13.20 -21.50 -7.42
C TYR A 166 12.54 -22.85 -7.67
N ASN A 167 12.80 -23.81 -6.79
CA ASN A 167 12.26 -25.17 -6.91
C ASN A 167 10.86 -25.33 -6.32
N THR A 168 10.40 -24.34 -5.53
CA THR A 168 9.06 -24.33 -4.91
C THR A 168 8.46 -22.94 -4.90
N GLU A 169 7.12 -22.88 -4.89
CA GLU A 169 6.36 -21.62 -4.77
C GLU A 169 6.77 -20.83 -3.53
N THR A 170 6.99 -21.49 -2.40
CA THR A 170 7.45 -20.85 -1.16
C THR A 170 8.81 -20.17 -1.32
N GLN A 171 9.74 -20.78 -2.07
CA GLN A 171 11.05 -20.18 -2.35
C GLN A 171 10.91 -18.99 -3.29
N ALA A 172 10.03 -19.06 -4.28
CA ALA A 172 9.74 -17.97 -5.19
C ALA A 172 9.16 -16.76 -4.43
N ILE A 173 8.17 -16.98 -3.56
CA ILE A 173 7.59 -15.92 -2.70
C ILE A 173 8.66 -15.29 -1.80
N LYS A 174 9.50 -16.10 -1.14
CA LYS A 174 10.61 -15.58 -0.32
C LYS A 174 11.62 -14.76 -1.12
N GLY A 175 11.91 -15.20 -2.35
CA GLY A 175 12.81 -14.47 -3.26
C GLY A 175 12.23 -13.13 -3.68
N MET A 176 10.95 -13.10 -4.00
CA MET A 176 10.21 -11.89 -4.34
C MET A 176 10.21 -10.87 -3.17
N LEU A 177 9.86 -11.33 -1.96
CA LEU A 177 9.80 -10.47 -0.78
C LEU A 177 11.16 -9.85 -0.40
N LYS A 178 12.27 -10.49 -0.80
CA LYS A 178 13.63 -9.94 -0.60
C LYS A 178 13.99 -8.84 -1.60
N GLN A 179 13.29 -8.75 -2.73
CA GLN A 179 13.52 -7.73 -3.75
C GLN A 179 12.68 -6.47 -3.52
N MET A 180 11.63 -6.58 -2.72
CA MET A 180 10.75 -5.47 -2.31
C MET A 180 11.27 -4.80 -1.03
#